data_ca956d96fb3366135a16a526f9b44876
#
_entry.id   ca956d96fb3366135a16a526f9b44876
#
_cell.length_a   1.000
_cell.length_b   1.000
_cell.length_c   1.000
_cell.angle_alpha   90.00
_cell.angle_beta   90.00
_cell.angle_gamma   90.00
#
_symmetry.space_group_name_H-M   'P 1'
#
loop_
_entity.id
_entity.type
_entity.pdbx_description
1 polymer ?
#
loop_
_entity_poly.entity_id
_entity_poly.type
_entity_poly.pdbx_seq_one_letter_code
_entity_poly.pdbx_strand_id
1 'polypeptide(L)'
;IGMEDFLIAGIFAQEYNVPIVGLPGTIDNDLGGTDSTIGYDTALNTIVEAVDKLRDTASSHERLFFVEVMGHTAGYLALNSAIATGSEAAIIPEMDTEVDQLAELINHGFRKSKNSAIVIVAENPKTGGATALAERVKKEFPQYDARVTILGHIQRGGSPTAVDRILASRMGEAAIEAFLDEQRNVMIGIQNGKIAYVPFAKATMHNKGIDRNSLDLVKILSI
;
A
#
# COMPACT_ATOMS: atom_id res chain seq x y z
N ILE A 1 0.39 12.10 -10.53
CA ILE A 1 1.87 12.06 -10.43
C ILE A 1 2.28 11.66 -9.02
N GLY A 2 3.39 10.93 -8.90
CA GLY A 2 3.94 10.45 -7.63
C GLY A 2 4.91 11.46 -6.99
N MET A 3 5.63 11.00 -5.96
CA MET A 3 6.49 11.86 -5.15
C MET A 3 7.63 12.50 -5.94
N GLU A 4 8.34 11.71 -6.77
CA GLU A 4 9.46 12.21 -7.57
C GLU A 4 9.01 13.25 -8.58
N ASP A 5 7.83 13.06 -9.18
CA ASP A 5 7.25 14.01 -10.13
C ASP A 5 6.91 15.36 -9.46
N PHE A 6 6.43 15.34 -8.21
CA PHE A 6 6.17 16.58 -7.46
C PHE A 6 7.46 17.32 -7.10
N LEU A 7 8.55 16.60 -6.80
CA LEU A 7 9.86 17.22 -6.60
C LEU A 7 10.33 17.93 -7.88
N ILE A 8 10.26 17.23 -9.02
CA ILE A 8 10.66 17.80 -10.33
C ILE A 8 9.76 18.98 -10.69
N ALA A 9 8.44 18.85 -10.53
CA ALA A 9 7.49 19.94 -10.80
C ALA A 9 7.77 21.16 -9.93
N GLY A 10 8.13 20.97 -8.66
CA GLY A 10 8.49 22.06 -7.74
C GLY A 10 9.74 22.82 -8.19
N ILE A 11 10.78 22.10 -8.61
CA ILE A 11 12.01 22.69 -9.14
C ILE A 11 11.71 23.47 -10.44
N PHE A 12 10.99 22.84 -11.38
CA PHE A 12 10.63 23.45 -12.64
C PHE A 12 9.78 24.72 -12.45
N ALA A 13 8.81 24.68 -11.56
CA ALA A 13 7.97 25.84 -11.25
C ALA A 13 8.77 27.05 -10.71
N GLN A 14 9.80 26.79 -9.91
CA GLN A 14 10.70 27.82 -9.39
C GLN A 14 11.64 28.38 -10.45
N GLU A 15 12.25 27.49 -11.25
CA GLU A 15 13.24 27.86 -12.25
C GLU A 15 12.63 28.69 -13.40
N TYR A 16 11.46 28.27 -13.86
CA TYR A 16 10.80 28.89 -15.03
C TYR A 16 9.64 29.83 -14.66
N ASN A 17 9.36 30.01 -13.38
CA ASN A 17 8.24 30.83 -12.87
C ASN A 17 6.88 30.43 -13.50
N VAL A 18 6.65 29.13 -13.69
CA VAL A 18 5.42 28.59 -14.26
C VAL A 18 4.48 28.15 -13.12
N PRO A 19 3.21 28.56 -13.11
CA PRO A 19 2.25 28.04 -12.13
C PRO A 19 1.92 26.58 -12.41
N ILE A 20 2.04 25.73 -11.39
CA ILE A 20 1.72 24.30 -11.49
C ILE A 20 0.74 23.92 -10.38
N VAL A 21 -0.32 23.23 -10.75
CA VAL A 21 -1.23 22.53 -9.83
C VAL A 21 -1.15 21.04 -10.12
N GLY A 22 -0.87 20.23 -9.11
CA GLY A 22 -0.65 18.80 -9.26
C GLY A 22 -1.74 17.94 -8.63
N LEU A 23 -2.01 16.79 -9.22
CA LEU A 23 -2.92 15.78 -8.70
C LEU A 23 -2.15 14.53 -8.27
N PRO A 24 -2.44 13.95 -7.08
CA PRO A 24 -1.71 12.79 -6.56
C PRO A 24 -2.18 11.51 -7.25
N GLY A 25 -1.50 11.10 -8.32
CA GLY A 25 -1.79 9.90 -9.10
C GLY A 25 -0.76 8.80 -8.88
N THR A 26 -0.81 8.14 -7.74
CA THR A 26 0.05 7.02 -7.37
C THR A 26 -0.73 5.98 -6.59
N ILE A 27 -0.37 4.69 -6.76
CA ILE A 27 -0.97 3.59 -5.97
C ILE A 27 -0.32 3.46 -4.58
N ASP A 28 0.82 4.06 -4.34
CA ASP A 28 1.61 3.85 -3.11
C ASP A 28 1.02 4.57 -1.89
N ASN A 29 0.19 5.59 -2.12
CA ASN A 29 -0.48 6.42 -1.11
C ASN A 29 0.50 7.05 -0.10
N ASP A 30 1.70 7.38 -0.53
CA ASP A 30 2.84 7.82 0.27
C ASP A 30 3.06 9.34 0.29
N LEU A 31 2.16 10.11 -0.34
CA LEU A 31 2.23 11.57 -0.37
C LEU A 31 1.70 12.21 0.90
N GLY A 32 2.46 13.15 1.45
CA GLY A 32 2.04 13.93 2.60
C GLY A 32 0.89 14.90 2.29
N GLY A 33 -0.01 15.13 3.25
CA GLY A 33 -1.10 16.11 3.10
C GLY A 33 -2.32 15.64 2.31
N THR A 34 -2.43 14.34 2.04
CA THR A 34 -3.64 13.72 1.49
C THR A 34 -3.94 12.40 2.18
N ASP A 35 -5.21 12.11 2.43
CA ASP A 35 -5.64 10.84 3.01
C ASP A 35 -5.56 9.72 1.99
N SER A 36 -5.85 10.02 0.71
CA SER A 36 -5.84 9.06 -0.38
C SER A 36 -5.28 9.67 -1.66
N THR A 37 -4.62 8.83 -2.46
CA THR A 37 -4.14 9.14 -3.81
C THR A 37 -4.98 8.45 -4.85
N ILE A 38 -5.06 9.03 -6.06
CA ILE A 38 -5.83 8.46 -7.19
C ILE A 38 -5.12 7.18 -7.66
N GLY A 39 -5.86 6.08 -7.69
CA GLY A 39 -5.38 4.75 -8.07
C GLY A 39 -5.12 3.82 -6.90
N TYR A 40 -4.99 4.33 -5.67
CA TYR A 40 -4.74 3.52 -4.49
C TYR A 40 -5.86 2.51 -4.19
N ASP A 41 -7.11 2.95 -4.19
CA ASP A 41 -8.26 2.08 -3.93
C ASP A 41 -8.42 0.99 -5.00
N THR A 42 -8.15 1.33 -6.26
CA THR A 42 -8.15 0.37 -7.36
C THR A 42 -7.08 -0.70 -7.20
N ALA A 43 -5.85 -0.29 -6.85
CA ALA A 43 -4.76 -1.24 -6.57
C ALA A 43 -5.09 -2.14 -5.38
N LEU A 44 -5.66 -1.58 -4.31
CA LEU A 44 -6.08 -2.32 -3.14
C LEU A 44 -7.12 -3.39 -3.50
N ASN A 45 -8.14 -3.06 -4.30
CA ASN A 45 -9.14 -4.02 -4.77
C ASN A 45 -8.53 -5.11 -5.65
N THR A 46 -7.55 -4.79 -6.51
CA THR A 46 -6.82 -5.79 -7.29
C THR A 46 -6.09 -6.79 -6.38
N ILE A 47 -5.47 -6.31 -5.30
CA ILE A 47 -4.80 -7.18 -4.31
C ILE A 47 -5.83 -8.07 -3.60
N VAL A 48 -6.95 -7.50 -3.14
CA VAL A 48 -8.02 -8.25 -2.46
C VAL A 48 -8.53 -9.37 -3.34
N GLU A 49 -8.87 -9.10 -4.60
CA GLU A 49 -9.32 -10.13 -5.56
C GLU A 49 -8.28 -11.23 -5.78
N ALA A 50 -6.99 -10.89 -5.81
CA ALA A 50 -5.93 -11.87 -5.98
C ALA A 50 -5.78 -12.76 -4.74
N VAL A 51 -5.84 -12.16 -3.55
CA VAL A 51 -5.74 -12.88 -2.26
C VAL A 51 -6.94 -13.80 -2.06
N ASP A 52 -8.15 -13.38 -2.41
CA ASP A 52 -9.36 -14.22 -2.32
C ASP A 52 -9.22 -15.47 -3.21
N LYS A 53 -8.72 -15.33 -4.45
CA LYS A 53 -8.46 -16.46 -5.35
C LYS A 53 -7.39 -17.40 -4.79
N LEU A 54 -6.36 -16.85 -4.13
CA LEU A 54 -5.34 -17.69 -3.46
C LEU A 54 -5.92 -18.43 -2.28
N ARG A 55 -6.79 -17.79 -1.50
CA ARG A 55 -7.46 -18.40 -0.34
C ARG A 55 -8.30 -19.61 -0.74
N ASP A 56 -9.04 -19.51 -1.84
CA ASP A 56 -9.84 -20.61 -2.38
C ASP A 56 -8.96 -21.82 -2.73
N THR A 57 -7.75 -21.57 -3.26
CA THR A 57 -6.82 -22.65 -3.62
C THR A 57 -6.03 -23.21 -2.43
N ALA A 58 -5.92 -22.43 -1.35
CA ALA A 58 -5.14 -22.76 -0.18
C ALA A 58 -5.81 -23.82 0.73
N SER A 59 -7.11 -24.03 0.58
CA SER A 59 -7.95 -24.82 1.50
C SER A 59 -7.59 -26.31 1.63
N SER A 60 -6.66 -26.83 0.83
CA SER A 60 -6.42 -28.27 0.72
C SER A 60 -5.16 -28.81 1.41
N HIS A 61 -4.24 -27.99 1.96
CA HIS A 61 -3.00 -28.41 2.63
C HIS A 61 -2.48 -27.32 3.55
N GLU A 62 -1.64 -27.66 4.54
CA GLU A 62 -0.92 -26.73 5.45
C GLU A 62 0.06 -25.85 4.66
N ARG A 63 -0.46 -24.86 3.92
CA ARG A 63 0.32 -23.97 3.08
C ARG A 63 0.43 -22.58 3.67
N LEU A 64 1.63 -22.01 3.57
CA LEU A 64 1.92 -20.65 3.93
C LEU A 64 2.19 -19.83 2.66
N PHE A 65 1.30 -18.90 2.34
CA PHE A 65 1.43 -18.02 1.19
C PHE A 65 2.03 -16.68 1.60
N PHE A 66 3.12 -16.31 0.94
CA PHE A 66 3.66 -14.95 0.97
C PHE A 66 3.22 -14.24 -0.30
N VAL A 67 2.39 -13.20 -0.16
CA VAL A 67 1.88 -12.41 -1.29
C VAL A 67 2.59 -11.07 -1.29
N GLU A 68 3.48 -10.88 -2.29
CA GLU A 68 4.19 -9.61 -2.44
C GLU A 68 3.34 -8.61 -3.18
N VAL A 69 3.24 -7.42 -2.60
CA VAL A 69 2.51 -6.28 -3.16
C VAL A 69 3.43 -5.08 -3.35
N MET A 70 3.10 -4.22 -4.28
CA MET A 70 3.80 -2.96 -4.52
C MET A 70 3.64 -2.01 -3.32
N GLY A 71 4.23 -0.83 -3.40
CA GLY A 71 4.20 0.20 -2.36
C GLY A 71 5.50 0.98 -2.28
N HIS A 72 6.49 0.62 -3.11
CA HIS A 72 7.81 1.24 -3.16
C HIS A 72 8.49 1.20 -1.78
N THR A 73 8.46 2.30 -1.01
CA THR A 73 9.02 2.39 0.34
C THR A 73 7.97 2.50 1.43
N ALA A 74 6.69 2.30 1.08
CA ALA A 74 5.56 2.46 1.97
C ALA A 74 4.73 1.16 2.08
N GLY A 75 4.28 0.86 3.27
CA GLY A 75 3.52 -0.37 3.59
C GLY A 75 2.01 -0.23 3.50
N TYR A 76 1.45 0.85 2.94
CA TYR A 76 0.00 1.09 2.97
C TYR A 76 -0.81 0.05 2.21
N LEU A 77 -0.36 -0.35 1.01
CA LEU A 77 -1.00 -1.41 0.24
C LEU A 77 -0.97 -2.74 1.00
N ALA A 78 0.19 -3.12 1.55
CA ALA A 78 0.33 -4.36 2.30
C ALA A 78 -0.55 -4.37 3.56
N LEU A 79 -0.52 -3.30 4.35
CA LEU A 79 -1.28 -3.22 5.59
C LEU A 79 -2.78 -3.26 5.34
N ASN A 80 -3.28 -2.39 4.43
CA ASN A 80 -4.71 -2.31 4.21
C ASN A 80 -5.27 -3.52 3.46
N SER A 81 -4.50 -4.16 2.57
CA SER A 81 -4.92 -5.42 1.98
C SER A 81 -4.94 -6.57 2.99
N ALA A 82 -3.98 -6.61 3.93
CA ALA A 82 -4.02 -7.59 5.01
C ALA A 82 -5.26 -7.44 5.90
N ILE A 83 -5.63 -6.20 6.24
CA ILE A 83 -6.87 -5.91 6.98
C ILE A 83 -8.09 -6.36 6.17
N ALA A 84 -8.18 -5.92 4.91
CA ALA A 84 -9.34 -6.18 4.04
C ALA A 84 -9.57 -7.67 3.78
N THR A 85 -8.50 -8.47 3.73
CA THR A 85 -8.57 -9.91 3.46
C THR A 85 -8.53 -10.77 4.72
N GLY A 86 -8.33 -10.18 5.91
CA GLY A 86 -8.13 -10.96 7.15
C GLY A 86 -6.91 -11.88 7.05
N SER A 87 -5.84 -11.42 6.41
CA SER A 87 -4.57 -12.14 6.34
C SER A 87 -3.88 -12.20 7.70
N GLU A 88 -3.06 -13.22 7.93
CA GLU A 88 -2.44 -13.50 9.21
C GLU A 88 -1.40 -12.45 9.63
N ALA A 89 -0.75 -11.81 8.66
CA ALA A 89 0.22 -10.74 8.91
C ALA A 89 0.39 -9.81 7.72
N ALA A 90 0.89 -8.59 8.00
CA ALA A 90 1.44 -7.65 7.03
C ALA A 90 2.90 -7.38 7.38
N ILE A 91 3.80 -7.59 6.43
CA ILE A 91 5.22 -7.24 6.54
C ILE A 91 5.45 -5.95 5.77
N ILE A 92 5.80 -4.91 6.48
CA ILE A 92 5.90 -3.54 5.93
C ILE A 92 7.27 -2.92 6.24
N PRO A 93 7.79 -2.03 5.38
CA PRO A 93 9.11 -1.44 5.54
C PRO A 93 9.23 -0.51 6.76
N GLU A 94 8.12 0.00 7.29
CA GLU A 94 8.09 0.86 8.47
C GLU A 94 8.28 0.11 9.79
N MET A 95 8.32 -1.22 9.74
CA MET A 95 8.54 -2.08 10.91
C MET A 95 9.70 -3.02 10.69
N ASP A 96 10.60 -3.09 11.67
CA ASP A 96 11.59 -4.16 11.76
C ASP A 96 10.89 -5.45 12.22
N THR A 97 10.53 -6.30 11.24
CA THR A 97 9.94 -7.60 11.56
C THR A 97 11.05 -8.63 11.70
N GLU A 98 11.33 -9.04 12.93
CA GLU A 98 12.20 -10.17 13.18
C GLU A 98 11.51 -11.49 12.81
N VAL A 99 12.29 -12.49 12.35
CA VAL A 99 11.75 -13.80 11.95
C VAL A 99 11.02 -14.50 13.10
N ASP A 100 11.48 -14.28 14.34
CA ASP A 100 10.83 -14.85 15.53
C ASP A 100 9.39 -14.32 15.71
N GLN A 101 9.15 -13.03 15.43
CA GLN A 101 7.81 -12.46 15.44
C GLN A 101 6.92 -13.04 14.33
N LEU A 102 7.50 -13.30 13.16
CA LEU A 102 6.79 -13.97 12.07
C LEU A 102 6.45 -15.42 12.46
N ALA A 103 7.37 -16.13 13.11
CA ALA A 103 7.11 -17.48 13.61
C ALA A 103 5.96 -17.53 14.62
N GLU A 104 5.89 -16.57 15.53
CA GLU A 104 4.77 -16.45 16.45
C GLU A 104 3.44 -16.20 15.73
N LEU A 105 3.42 -15.30 14.76
CA LEU A 105 2.23 -14.99 13.93
C LEU A 105 1.76 -16.22 13.13
N ILE A 106 2.68 -16.94 12.50
CA ILE A 106 2.40 -18.16 11.74
C ILE A 106 1.86 -19.24 12.67
N ASN A 107 2.53 -19.48 13.79
CA ASN A 107 2.09 -20.48 14.78
C ASN A 107 0.71 -20.17 15.37
N HIS A 108 0.38 -18.88 15.55
CA HIS A 108 -0.96 -18.48 15.97
C HIS A 108 -2.03 -18.77 14.90
N GLY A 109 -1.76 -18.48 13.63
CA GLY A 109 -2.66 -18.74 12.52
C GLY A 109 -2.97 -20.23 12.34
N PHE A 110 -1.94 -21.09 12.41
CA PHE A 110 -2.12 -22.55 12.25
C PHE A 110 -2.74 -23.25 13.48
N ARG A 111 -2.61 -22.70 14.69
CA ARG A 111 -3.19 -23.32 15.91
C ARG A 111 -4.72 -23.30 15.95
N LYS A 112 -5.39 -22.53 15.13
CA LYS A 112 -6.86 -22.34 15.18
C LYS A 112 -7.61 -23.03 14.04
N SER A 113 -7.18 -24.25 13.63
CA SER A 113 -7.81 -25.06 12.58
C SER A 113 -7.83 -24.46 11.17
N LYS A 114 -7.04 -23.44 10.89
CA LYS A 114 -6.86 -22.95 9.52
C LYS A 114 -5.82 -23.83 8.80
N ASN A 115 -6.22 -24.41 7.68
CA ASN A 115 -5.34 -25.26 6.86
C ASN A 115 -4.35 -24.45 5.99
N SER A 116 -4.38 -23.10 6.07
CA SER A 116 -3.50 -22.22 5.31
C SER A 116 -3.38 -20.86 5.98
N ALA A 117 -2.22 -20.23 5.80
CA ALA A 117 -1.96 -18.88 6.25
C ALA A 117 -1.50 -18.02 5.06
N ILE A 118 -1.94 -16.76 5.04
CA ILE A 118 -1.56 -15.77 4.03
C ILE A 118 -0.87 -14.60 4.74
N VAL A 119 0.34 -14.29 4.31
CA VAL A 119 1.12 -13.15 4.78
C VAL A 119 1.30 -12.18 3.62
N ILE A 120 0.84 -10.96 3.79
CA ILE A 120 1.05 -9.90 2.80
C ILE A 120 2.41 -9.24 3.06
N VAL A 121 3.20 -9.09 2.01
CA VAL A 121 4.57 -8.55 2.10
C VAL A 121 4.68 -7.34 1.17
N ALA A 122 5.00 -6.18 1.70
CA ALA A 122 5.36 -5.03 0.87
C ALA A 122 6.67 -5.32 0.12
N GLU A 123 6.76 -4.93 -1.15
CA GLU A 123 8.00 -5.01 -1.90
C GLU A 123 9.10 -4.22 -1.16
N ASN A 124 10.25 -4.83 -0.98
CA ASN A 124 11.37 -4.15 -0.35
C ASN A 124 12.70 -4.63 -0.96
N PRO A 125 13.34 -3.82 -1.82
CA PRO A 125 14.59 -4.18 -2.47
C PRO A 125 15.73 -4.46 -1.48
N LYS A 126 15.69 -3.85 -0.30
CA LYS A 126 16.74 -4.01 0.72
C LYS A 126 16.66 -5.35 1.44
N THR A 127 15.47 -5.90 1.61
CA THR A 127 15.25 -7.16 2.35
C THR A 127 15.01 -8.35 1.44
N GLY A 128 14.88 -8.14 0.12
CA GLY A 128 14.61 -9.18 -0.87
C GLY A 128 13.15 -9.62 -0.95
N GLY A 129 12.23 -8.89 -0.31
CA GLY A 129 10.78 -9.08 -0.39
C GLY A 129 10.30 -10.46 0.07
N ALA A 130 9.17 -10.89 -0.50
CA ALA A 130 8.54 -12.16 -0.14
C ALA A 130 9.40 -13.39 -0.46
N THR A 131 10.23 -13.33 -1.49
CA THR A 131 11.09 -14.46 -1.86
C THR A 131 12.14 -14.76 -0.79
N ALA A 132 12.88 -13.75 -0.37
CA ALA A 132 13.90 -13.91 0.67
C ALA A 132 13.27 -14.35 2.00
N LEU A 133 12.09 -13.80 2.33
CA LEU A 133 11.36 -14.19 3.52
C LEU A 133 10.91 -15.65 3.49
N ALA A 134 10.38 -16.11 2.35
CA ALA A 134 9.98 -17.51 2.17
C ALA A 134 11.16 -18.48 2.25
N GLU A 135 12.33 -18.12 1.71
CA GLU A 135 13.55 -18.92 1.82
C GLU A 135 14.03 -19.06 3.27
N ARG A 136 13.97 -17.96 4.04
CA ARG A 136 14.29 -18.00 5.47
C ARG A 136 13.34 -18.91 6.23
N VAL A 137 12.03 -18.76 6.00
CA VAL A 137 11.01 -19.61 6.64
C VAL A 137 11.20 -21.07 6.29
N LYS A 138 11.44 -21.42 5.03
CA LYS A 138 11.74 -22.82 4.64
C LYS A 138 12.94 -23.41 5.36
N LYS A 139 13.97 -22.59 5.62
CA LYS A 139 15.17 -23.02 6.31
C LYS A 139 14.95 -23.21 7.82
N GLU A 140 14.24 -22.28 8.46
CA GLU A 140 14.05 -22.26 9.91
C GLU A 140 12.83 -23.09 10.35
N PHE A 141 11.82 -23.22 9.49
CA PHE A 141 10.56 -23.91 9.76
C PHE A 141 10.18 -24.86 8.61
N PRO A 142 10.95 -25.94 8.40
CA PRO A 142 10.77 -26.85 7.23
C PRO A 142 9.43 -27.59 7.20
N GLN A 143 8.66 -27.56 8.28
CA GLN A 143 7.32 -28.15 8.36
C GLN A 143 6.27 -27.39 7.54
N TYR A 144 6.52 -26.12 7.17
CA TYR A 144 5.56 -25.33 6.37
C TYR A 144 5.91 -25.36 4.90
N ASP A 145 4.89 -25.64 4.04
CA ASP A 145 5.01 -25.49 2.59
C ASP A 145 4.86 -24.01 2.19
N ALA A 146 5.96 -23.26 2.26
CA ALA A 146 5.97 -21.84 1.93
C ALA A 146 5.92 -21.61 0.42
N ARG A 147 4.94 -20.84 -0.04
CA ARG A 147 4.69 -20.46 -1.43
C ARG A 147 4.77 -18.95 -1.58
N VAL A 148 5.28 -18.47 -2.72
CA VAL A 148 5.40 -17.03 -3.02
C VAL A 148 4.54 -16.70 -4.22
N THR A 149 3.80 -15.62 -4.11
CA THR A 149 3.07 -15.00 -5.22
C THR A 149 3.45 -13.53 -5.27
N ILE A 150 4.03 -13.08 -6.38
CA ILE A 150 4.39 -11.67 -6.61
C ILE A 150 3.36 -11.08 -7.55
N LEU A 151 2.54 -10.14 -7.07
CA LEU A 151 1.49 -9.54 -7.90
C LEU A 151 2.06 -8.57 -8.94
N GLY A 152 3.10 -7.83 -8.58
CA GLY A 152 3.79 -6.94 -9.52
C GLY A 152 2.86 -5.94 -10.20
N HIS A 153 3.12 -5.67 -11.47
CA HIS A 153 2.48 -4.60 -12.25
C HIS A 153 0.98 -4.75 -12.52
N ILE A 154 0.36 -5.92 -12.27
CA ILE A 154 -1.11 -6.05 -12.40
C ILE A 154 -1.84 -5.08 -11.45
N GLN A 155 -1.21 -4.66 -10.37
CA GLN A 155 -1.73 -3.69 -9.41
C GLN A 155 -1.84 -2.27 -9.98
N ARG A 156 -1.14 -1.96 -11.07
CA ARG A 156 -1.17 -0.67 -11.77
C ARG A 156 -2.24 -0.60 -12.86
N GLY A 157 -2.91 -1.71 -13.12
CA GLY A 157 -3.91 -1.84 -14.16
C GLY A 157 -5.33 -2.00 -13.62
N GLY A 158 -6.23 -2.30 -14.52
CA GLY A 158 -7.63 -2.59 -14.21
C GLY A 158 -8.57 -1.41 -14.38
N SER A 159 -9.85 -1.65 -14.09
CA SER A 159 -10.90 -0.64 -14.17
C SER A 159 -10.94 0.14 -12.85
N PRO A 160 -10.85 1.49 -12.87
CA PRO A 160 -10.91 2.28 -11.65
C PRO A 160 -12.20 2.03 -10.87
N THR A 161 -12.07 1.91 -9.55
CA THR A 161 -13.21 1.80 -8.63
C THR A 161 -14.06 3.08 -8.63
N ALA A 162 -15.26 2.99 -8.10
CA ALA A 162 -16.11 4.17 -7.92
C ALA A 162 -15.45 5.21 -7.00
N VAL A 163 -14.70 4.76 -6.00
CA VAL A 163 -13.95 5.64 -5.07
C VAL A 163 -12.92 6.45 -5.83
N ASP A 164 -12.07 5.82 -6.62
CA ASP A 164 -11.04 6.51 -7.40
C ASP A 164 -11.63 7.45 -8.46
N ARG A 165 -12.72 7.06 -9.10
CA ARG A 165 -13.41 7.93 -10.10
C ARG A 165 -13.97 9.19 -9.46
N ILE A 166 -14.62 9.07 -8.30
CA ILE A 166 -15.18 10.21 -7.57
C ILE A 166 -14.05 11.09 -7.05
N LEU A 167 -13.00 10.50 -6.47
CA LEU A 167 -11.83 11.21 -5.97
C LEU A 167 -11.16 12.03 -7.10
N ALA A 168 -10.90 11.39 -8.25
CA ALA A 168 -10.30 12.05 -9.40
C ALA A 168 -11.15 13.20 -9.93
N SER A 169 -12.49 13.05 -9.99
CA SER A 169 -13.40 14.09 -10.43
C SER A 169 -13.39 15.30 -9.49
N ARG A 170 -13.46 15.05 -8.16
CA ARG A 170 -13.41 16.12 -7.15
C ARG A 170 -12.07 16.86 -7.15
N MET A 171 -10.97 16.13 -7.27
CA MET A 171 -9.63 16.73 -7.33
C MET A 171 -9.42 17.50 -8.64
N GLY A 172 -9.98 17.01 -9.76
CA GLY A 172 -9.93 17.68 -11.05
C GLY A 172 -10.66 19.01 -11.03
N GLU A 173 -11.88 19.06 -10.48
CA GLU A 173 -12.64 20.30 -10.27
C GLU A 173 -11.82 21.29 -9.41
N ALA A 174 -11.37 20.85 -8.25
CA ALA A 174 -10.59 21.69 -7.34
C ALA A 174 -9.27 22.20 -7.95
N ALA A 175 -8.66 21.44 -8.87
CA ALA A 175 -7.46 21.88 -9.57
C ALA A 175 -7.73 23.07 -10.51
N ILE A 176 -8.89 23.08 -11.18
CA ILE A 176 -9.31 24.20 -12.01
C ILE A 176 -9.62 25.43 -11.15
N GLU A 177 -10.36 25.24 -10.05
CA GLU A 177 -10.62 26.33 -9.08
C GLU A 177 -9.33 26.92 -8.53
N ALA A 178 -8.40 26.05 -8.09
CA ALA A 178 -7.08 26.50 -7.60
C ALA A 178 -6.33 27.32 -8.63
N PHE A 179 -6.38 26.92 -9.90
CA PHE A 179 -5.72 27.65 -10.98
C PHE A 179 -6.38 29.01 -11.24
N LEU A 180 -7.70 29.10 -11.21
CA LEU A 180 -8.46 30.33 -11.34
C LEU A 180 -8.22 31.30 -10.16
N ASP A 181 -8.04 30.76 -8.95
CA ASP A 181 -7.71 31.50 -7.72
C ASP A 181 -6.23 31.80 -7.59
N GLU A 182 -5.44 31.69 -8.67
CA GLU A 182 -4.02 31.96 -8.73
C GLU A 182 -3.17 31.15 -7.73
N GLN A 183 -3.66 30.01 -7.24
CA GLN A 183 -2.87 29.09 -6.43
C GLN A 183 -1.72 28.53 -7.27
N ARG A 184 -0.54 28.43 -6.68
CA ARG A 184 0.68 28.01 -7.40
C ARG A 184 1.45 26.98 -6.58
N ASN A 185 1.99 26.00 -7.29
CA ASN A 185 2.91 24.99 -6.72
C ASN A 185 2.27 24.20 -5.58
N VAL A 186 1.00 23.83 -5.78
CA VAL A 186 0.21 23.07 -4.83
C VAL A 186 -0.26 21.75 -5.42
N MET A 187 -0.29 20.72 -4.57
CA MET A 187 -0.99 19.48 -4.81
C MET A 187 -2.41 19.59 -4.27
N ILE A 188 -3.37 19.14 -5.04
CA ILE A 188 -4.76 18.98 -4.56
C ILE A 188 -4.83 17.68 -3.77
N GLY A 189 -4.92 17.79 -2.46
CA GLY A 189 -5.12 16.65 -1.56
C GLY A 189 -6.57 16.54 -1.08
N ILE A 190 -6.84 15.47 -0.33
CA ILE A 190 -8.07 15.31 0.44
C ILE A 190 -7.71 15.01 1.90
N GLN A 191 -8.28 15.76 2.85
CA GLN A 191 -8.06 15.58 4.28
C GLN A 191 -9.41 15.59 5.01
N ASN A 192 -9.69 14.52 5.74
CA ASN A 192 -10.98 14.36 6.43
C ASN A 192 -12.18 14.59 5.49
N GLY A 193 -12.10 14.09 4.25
CA GLY A 193 -13.14 14.20 3.24
C GLY A 193 -13.26 15.57 2.54
N LYS A 194 -12.39 16.54 2.89
CA LYS A 194 -12.37 17.90 2.31
C LYS A 194 -11.15 18.09 1.42
N ILE A 195 -11.31 18.89 0.37
CA ILE A 195 -10.18 19.33 -0.48
C ILE A 195 -9.19 20.16 0.35
N ALA A 196 -7.92 19.90 0.13
CA ALA A 196 -6.79 20.61 0.75
C ALA A 196 -5.77 21.00 -0.33
N TYR A 197 -5.26 22.22 -0.24
CA TYR A 197 -4.19 22.73 -1.10
C TYR A 197 -2.86 22.56 -0.38
N VAL A 198 -2.04 21.63 -0.85
CA VAL A 198 -0.81 21.21 -0.17
C VAL A 198 0.40 21.69 -0.96
N PRO A 199 1.26 22.56 -0.41
CA PRO A 199 2.50 22.95 -1.08
C PRO A 199 3.34 21.72 -1.48
N PHE A 200 3.96 21.70 -2.66
CA PHE A 200 4.75 20.56 -3.14
C PHE A 200 5.82 20.13 -2.15
N ALA A 201 6.52 21.09 -1.51
CA ALA A 201 7.51 20.78 -0.48
C ALA A 201 6.93 19.97 0.71
N LYS A 202 5.65 20.15 1.02
CA LYS A 202 4.93 19.39 2.05
C LYS A 202 4.46 18.03 1.55
N ALA A 203 4.00 17.97 0.30
CA ALA A 203 3.52 16.75 -0.32
C ALA A 203 4.63 15.68 -0.45
N THR A 204 5.86 16.12 -0.67
CA THR A 204 7.04 15.26 -0.81
C THR A 204 7.75 14.92 0.49
N MET A 205 7.32 15.48 1.62
CA MET A 205 7.82 15.05 2.92
C MET A 205 7.20 13.68 3.28
N HIS A 206 8.03 12.65 3.41
CA HIS A 206 7.66 11.35 3.96
C HIS A 206 7.22 11.50 5.42
N ASN A 207 5.94 11.74 5.68
CA ASN A 207 5.44 11.93 7.04
C ASN A 207 4.04 11.38 7.27
N LYS A 208 3.57 10.53 6.39
CA LYS A 208 2.32 9.80 6.63
C LYS A 208 2.69 8.52 7.38
N GLY A 209 2.77 8.61 8.70
CA GLY A 209 3.08 7.45 9.55
C GLY A 209 2.01 6.37 9.45
N ILE A 210 2.41 5.10 9.59
CA ILE A 210 1.46 3.99 9.73
C ILE A 210 0.75 4.12 11.08
N ASP A 211 -0.58 4.02 11.04
CA ASP A 211 -1.39 3.98 12.26
C ASP A 211 -1.18 2.64 12.99
N ARG A 212 -0.74 2.71 14.25
CA ARG A 212 -0.51 1.53 15.09
C ARG A 212 -1.79 0.74 15.33
N ASN A 213 -2.95 1.41 15.41
CA ASN A 213 -4.23 0.72 15.58
C ASN A 213 -4.55 -0.19 14.37
N SER A 214 -4.15 0.21 13.18
CA SER A 214 -4.29 -0.62 11.97
C SER A 214 -3.44 -1.89 12.02
N LEU A 215 -2.24 -1.82 12.59
CA LEU A 215 -1.39 -3.00 12.82
C LEU A 215 -1.99 -3.95 13.85
N ASP A 216 -2.54 -3.41 14.93
CA ASP A 216 -3.21 -4.22 15.94
C ASP A 216 -4.50 -4.86 15.38
N LEU A 217 -5.19 -4.18 14.46
CA LEU A 217 -6.35 -4.72 13.78
C LEU A 217 -6.01 -5.96 12.93
N VAL A 218 -4.86 -5.98 12.23
CA VAL A 218 -4.40 -7.18 11.52
C VAL A 218 -4.30 -8.36 12.46
N LYS A 219 -3.68 -8.18 13.64
CA LYS A 219 -3.56 -9.25 14.67
C LYS A 219 -4.92 -9.73 15.18
N ILE A 220 -5.88 -8.83 15.35
CA ILE A 220 -7.24 -9.18 15.79
C ILE A 220 -7.96 -9.99 14.71
N LEU A 221 -7.86 -9.60 13.45
CA LEU A 221 -8.54 -10.26 12.34
C LEU A 221 -7.92 -11.61 11.96
N SER A 222 -6.65 -11.84 12.27
CA SER A 222 -5.95 -13.12 12.06
C SER A 222 -6.42 -14.24 13.00
N ILE A 223 -7.30 -13.93 13.93
CA ILE A 223 -7.89 -14.88 14.91
C ILE A 223 -9.05 -15.71 14.22
#